data_9ffc80e50dbb228310332bfa95a8ee87
#
_entry.id   9ffc80e50dbb228310332bfa95a8ee87
#
_cell.length_a   1.000
_cell.length_b   1.000
_cell.length_c   1.000
_cell.angle_alpha   90.00
_cell.angle_beta   90.00
_cell.angle_gamma   90.00
#
_symmetry.space_group_name_H-M   'P 1'
#
loop_
_entity.id
_entity.type
_entity.pdbx_description
1 polymer ?
#
loop_
_entity_poly.entity_id
_entity_poly.type
_entity_poly.pdbx_seq_one_letter_code
_entity_poly.pdbx_strand_id
1 'polypeptide(L)'
;MTDTPEIVRQKIKKAVTDSGTEIKAAPNKPAISNLLNIFSEISGKSIPELEKEFKGKSYVEFKDALAKTLIEFLKPIQEKYHKILKDEKSLRKILDEGSEKIAPLAQKTLREVKEKIGLYL
;
A
#
# COMPACT_ATOMS: atom_id res chain seq x y z
N MET A 1 -4.25 -2.50 2.53
CA MET A 1 -4.75 -3.14 1.31
C MET A 1 -5.98 -4.02 1.56
N THR A 2 -6.18 -4.59 2.74
CA THR A 2 -7.31 -5.47 3.10
C THR A 2 -8.52 -4.75 3.69
N ASP A 3 -8.48 -3.43 3.77
CA ASP A 3 -9.59 -2.62 4.29
C ASP A 3 -10.81 -2.70 3.37
N THR A 4 -12.00 -2.71 3.97
CA THR A 4 -13.25 -2.61 3.18
C THR A 4 -13.39 -1.23 2.54
N PRO A 5 -14.22 -1.09 1.50
CA PRO A 5 -14.49 0.20 0.87
C PRO A 5 -14.91 1.29 1.85
N GLU A 6 -15.70 0.95 2.87
CA GLU A 6 -16.16 1.85 3.92
C GLU A 6 -14.99 2.36 4.78
N ILE A 7 -14.08 1.45 5.16
CA ILE A 7 -12.90 1.80 5.96
C ILE A 7 -11.96 2.69 5.14
N VAL A 8 -11.76 2.39 3.85
CA VAL A 8 -10.96 3.24 2.94
C VAL A 8 -11.53 4.64 2.87
N ARG A 9 -12.84 4.78 2.65
CA ARG A 9 -13.52 6.09 2.63
C ARG A 9 -13.33 6.86 3.93
N GLN A 10 -13.51 6.19 5.08
CA GLN A 10 -13.32 6.81 6.39
C GLN A 10 -11.88 7.27 6.61
N LYS A 11 -10.88 6.47 6.24
CA LYS A 11 -9.46 6.82 6.36
C LYS A 11 -9.11 8.04 5.51
N ILE A 12 -9.53 8.07 4.24
CA ILE A 12 -9.28 9.20 3.36
C ILE A 12 -10.02 10.46 3.85
N LYS A 13 -11.28 10.33 4.29
CA LYS A 13 -12.03 11.47 4.84
C LYS A 13 -11.38 12.07 6.07
N LYS A 14 -10.84 11.23 6.97
CA LYS A 14 -10.14 11.65 8.20
C LYS A 14 -8.68 12.10 7.96
N ALA A 15 -8.13 11.86 6.77
CA ALA A 15 -6.77 12.29 6.46
C ALA A 15 -6.61 13.80 6.70
N VAL A 16 -5.52 14.19 7.35
CA VAL A 16 -5.24 15.59 7.65
C VAL A 16 -5.05 16.36 6.34
N THR A 17 -5.56 17.58 6.30
CA THR A 17 -5.28 18.59 5.27
C THR A 17 -4.97 19.90 5.98
N ASP A 18 -4.30 20.83 5.29
CA ASP A 18 -4.08 22.17 5.82
C ASP A 18 -5.41 22.94 5.98
N SER A 19 -5.35 24.11 6.61
CA SER A 19 -6.48 25.03 6.79
C SER A 19 -6.86 25.81 5.52
N GLY A 20 -6.15 25.58 4.41
CA GLY A 20 -6.43 26.21 3.12
C GLY A 20 -7.58 25.55 2.37
N THR A 21 -7.89 26.10 1.21
CA THR A 21 -8.95 25.60 0.32
C THR A 21 -8.40 25.16 -1.04
N GLU A 22 -7.12 25.47 -1.32
CA GLU A 22 -6.53 25.22 -2.63
C GLU A 22 -5.89 23.83 -2.70
N ILE A 23 -6.30 23.03 -3.66
CA ILE A 23 -5.76 21.71 -3.96
C ILE A 23 -4.55 21.90 -4.86
N LYS A 24 -3.38 22.06 -4.23
CA LYS A 24 -2.10 22.30 -4.91
C LYS A 24 -0.95 21.70 -4.10
N ALA A 25 -0.04 21.02 -4.80
CA ALA A 25 1.19 20.52 -4.19
C ALA A 25 2.15 21.69 -3.93
N ALA A 26 2.63 21.80 -2.70
CA ALA A 26 3.59 22.84 -2.31
C ALA A 26 4.38 22.37 -1.08
N PRO A 27 5.63 22.90 -0.88
CA PRO A 27 6.45 22.55 0.29
C PRO A 27 5.78 22.85 1.65
N ASN A 28 4.97 23.91 1.70
CA ASN A 28 4.21 24.32 2.89
C ASN A 28 2.85 23.59 3.03
N LYS A 29 2.52 22.66 2.13
CA LYS A 29 1.29 21.87 2.12
C LYS A 29 1.56 20.36 2.04
N PRO A 30 2.32 19.78 2.97
CA PRO A 30 2.77 18.38 2.87
C PRO A 30 1.61 17.39 2.86
N ALA A 31 0.54 17.66 3.59
CA ALA A 31 -0.60 16.76 3.69
C ALA A 31 -1.37 16.62 2.37
N ILE A 32 -1.74 17.73 1.73
CA ILE A 32 -2.43 17.70 0.44
C ILE A 32 -1.50 17.22 -0.69
N SER A 33 -0.20 17.56 -0.63
CA SER A 33 0.80 17.06 -1.57
C SER A 33 0.91 15.54 -1.52
N ASN A 34 0.88 14.94 -0.34
CA ASN A 34 0.87 13.48 -0.19
C ASN A 34 -0.38 12.85 -0.79
N LEU A 35 -1.56 13.43 -0.58
CA LEU A 35 -2.81 12.92 -1.17
C LEU A 35 -2.82 13.05 -2.70
N LEU A 36 -2.24 14.13 -3.25
CA LEU A 36 -2.07 14.32 -4.69
C LEU A 36 -1.09 13.28 -5.27
N ASN A 37 0.01 12.97 -4.58
CA ASN A 37 0.93 11.91 -4.99
C ASN A 37 0.23 10.56 -5.05
N ILE A 38 -0.52 10.19 -4.00
CA ILE A 38 -1.29 8.94 -3.99
C ILE A 38 -2.28 8.91 -5.17
N PHE A 39 -3.01 10.01 -5.41
CA PHE A 39 -3.97 10.09 -6.50
C PHE A 39 -3.30 9.96 -7.86
N SER A 40 -2.16 10.62 -8.07
CA SER A 40 -1.36 10.54 -9.28
C SER A 40 -0.96 9.09 -9.59
N GLU A 41 -0.38 8.39 -8.62
CA GLU A 41 0.08 7.01 -8.77
C GLU A 41 -1.05 6.03 -9.13
N ILE A 42 -2.22 6.15 -8.50
CA ILE A 42 -3.32 5.21 -8.72
C ILE A 42 -4.17 5.54 -9.95
N SER A 43 -4.21 6.82 -10.38
CA SER A 43 -4.99 7.25 -11.55
C SER A 43 -4.19 7.32 -12.84
N GLY A 44 -2.84 7.33 -12.75
CA GLY A 44 -1.95 7.56 -13.89
C GLY A 44 -1.93 9.01 -14.40
N LYS A 45 -2.63 9.94 -13.72
CA LYS A 45 -2.63 11.37 -14.04
C LYS A 45 -1.46 12.06 -13.36
N SER A 46 -0.84 13.04 -14.01
CA SER A 46 0.18 13.86 -13.38
C SER A 46 -0.42 14.81 -12.34
N ILE A 47 0.41 15.24 -11.36
CA ILE A 47 -0.04 16.20 -10.32
C ILE A 47 -0.59 17.49 -10.93
N PRO A 48 0.04 18.14 -11.94
CA PRO A 48 -0.52 19.32 -12.58
C PRO A 48 -1.90 19.10 -13.23
N GLU A 49 -2.15 17.92 -13.79
CA GLU A 49 -3.46 17.57 -14.33
C GLU A 49 -4.52 17.47 -13.23
N LEU A 50 -4.19 16.82 -12.10
CA LEU A 50 -5.07 16.74 -10.94
C LEU A 50 -5.34 18.12 -10.34
N GLU A 51 -4.33 18.95 -10.17
CA GLU A 51 -4.49 20.33 -9.69
C GLU A 51 -5.45 21.14 -10.58
N LYS A 52 -5.35 20.96 -11.89
CA LYS A 52 -6.24 21.62 -12.86
C LYS A 52 -7.67 21.07 -12.78
N GLU A 53 -7.84 19.76 -12.66
CA GLU A 53 -9.13 19.07 -12.55
C GLU A 53 -9.89 19.46 -11.27
N PHE A 54 -9.16 19.64 -10.19
CA PHE A 54 -9.72 20.00 -8.88
C PHE A 54 -9.62 21.49 -8.54
N LYS A 55 -9.24 22.33 -9.50
CA LYS A 55 -9.22 23.79 -9.31
C LYS A 55 -10.60 24.32 -8.93
N GLY A 56 -10.69 24.98 -7.79
CA GLY A 56 -11.95 25.54 -7.27
C GLY A 56 -12.88 24.54 -6.58
N LYS A 57 -12.50 23.27 -6.48
CA LYS A 57 -13.23 22.26 -5.71
C LYS A 57 -12.76 22.24 -4.26
N SER A 58 -13.64 21.75 -3.37
CA SER A 58 -13.35 21.60 -1.96
C SER A 58 -12.44 20.38 -1.67
N TYR A 59 -11.77 20.37 -0.52
CA TYR A 59 -11.05 19.20 -0.04
C TYR A 59 -11.94 17.97 0.17
N VAL A 60 -13.24 18.17 0.44
CA VAL A 60 -14.20 17.06 0.57
C VAL A 60 -14.41 16.39 -0.77
N GLU A 61 -14.68 17.15 -1.83
CA GLU A 61 -14.85 16.61 -3.18
C GLU A 61 -13.60 15.90 -3.69
N PHE A 62 -12.42 16.47 -3.41
CA PHE A 62 -11.13 15.85 -3.75
C PHE A 62 -10.92 14.52 -3.03
N LYS A 63 -11.18 14.48 -1.71
CA LYS A 63 -11.04 13.25 -0.91
C LYS A 63 -12.06 12.18 -1.33
N ASP A 64 -13.27 12.56 -1.68
CA ASP A 64 -14.28 11.61 -2.15
C ASP A 64 -13.88 11.00 -3.51
N ALA A 65 -13.36 11.80 -4.44
CA ALA A 65 -12.83 11.32 -5.71
C ALA A 65 -11.62 10.40 -5.52
N LEU A 66 -10.66 10.79 -4.66
CA LEU A 66 -9.50 9.97 -4.31
C LEU A 66 -9.93 8.63 -3.70
N ALA A 67 -10.87 8.65 -2.74
CA ALA A 67 -11.35 7.43 -2.10
C ALA A 67 -12.02 6.48 -3.11
N LYS A 68 -12.81 7.02 -4.04
CA LYS A 68 -13.45 6.23 -5.11
C LYS A 68 -12.42 5.58 -6.01
N THR A 69 -11.45 6.33 -6.52
CA THR A 69 -10.38 5.82 -7.39
C THR A 69 -9.53 4.78 -6.66
N LEU A 70 -9.21 5.01 -5.37
CA LEU A 70 -8.44 4.06 -4.57
C LEU A 70 -9.20 2.74 -4.36
N ILE A 71 -10.50 2.77 -4.12
CA ILE A 71 -11.34 1.58 -3.97
C ILE A 71 -11.35 0.79 -5.29
N GLU A 72 -11.53 1.45 -6.41
CA GLU A 72 -11.52 0.82 -7.74
C GLU A 72 -10.15 0.19 -8.05
N PHE A 73 -9.07 0.88 -7.70
CA PHE A 73 -7.70 0.37 -7.85
C PHE A 73 -7.42 -0.86 -6.97
N LEU A 74 -7.91 -0.87 -5.73
CA LEU A 74 -7.68 -1.96 -4.78
C LEU A 74 -8.54 -3.20 -5.08
N LYS A 75 -9.68 -3.04 -5.72
CA LYS A 75 -10.64 -4.13 -5.96
C LYS A 75 -10.01 -5.38 -6.59
N PRO A 76 -9.32 -5.32 -7.74
CA PRO A 76 -8.71 -6.51 -8.35
C PRO A 76 -7.63 -7.15 -7.48
N ILE A 77 -6.91 -6.36 -6.70
CA ILE A 77 -5.90 -6.83 -5.75
C ILE A 77 -6.56 -7.62 -4.62
N GLN A 78 -7.65 -7.09 -4.06
CA GLN A 78 -8.41 -7.72 -3.00
C GLN A 78 -9.09 -9.01 -3.46
N GLU A 79 -9.65 -9.03 -4.67
CA GLU A 79 -10.23 -10.24 -5.26
C GLU A 79 -9.18 -11.34 -5.40
N LYS A 80 -7.99 -11.01 -5.90
CA LYS A 80 -6.87 -11.94 -6.02
C LYS A 80 -6.39 -12.42 -4.65
N TYR A 81 -6.27 -11.53 -3.68
CA TYR A 81 -5.92 -11.86 -2.30
C TYR A 81 -6.90 -12.86 -1.68
N HIS A 82 -8.21 -12.59 -1.77
CA HIS A 82 -9.22 -13.50 -1.24
C HIS A 82 -9.25 -14.85 -1.96
N LYS A 83 -8.97 -14.87 -3.27
CA LYS A 83 -8.85 -16.13 -4.03
C LYS A 83 -7.69 -16.98 -3.53
N ILE A 84 -6.52 -16.36 -3.30
CA ILE A 84 -5.33 -17.06 -2.78
C ILE A 84 -5.58 -17.57 -1.37
N LEU A 85 -6.20 -16.78 -0.49
CA LEU A 85 -6.51 -17.21 0.88
C LEU A 85 -7.45 -18.41 0.96
N LYS A 86 -8.35 -18.57 -0.02
CA LYS A 86 -9.26 -19.73 -0.08
C LYS A 86 -8.55 -21.01 -0.52
N ASP A 87 -7.41 -20.92 -1.17
CA ASP A 87 -6.61 -22.05 -1.64
C ASP A 87 -5.44 -22.32 -0.68
N GLU A 88 -5.79 -22.80 0.53
CA GLU A 88 -4.80 -23.12 1.56
C GLU A 88 -3.76 -24.14 1.08
N LYS A 89 -4.13 -25.06 0.20
CA LYS A 89 -3.22 -26.08 -0.31
C LYS A 89 -2.11 -25.46 -1.16
N SER A 90 -2.47 -24.57 -2.09
CA SER A 90 -1.49 -23.85 -2.90
C SER A 90 -0.63 -22.91 -2.04
N LEU A 91 -1.23 -22.26 -1.04
CA LEU A 91 -0.50 -21.39 -0.11
C LEU A 91 0.54 -22.17 0.69
N ARG A 92 0.18 -23.33 1.27
CA ARG A 92 1.11 -24.21 1.97
C ARG A 92 2.25 -24.66 1.07
N LYS A 93 1.94 -25.09 -0.16
CA LYS A 93 2.97 -25.48 -1.13
C LYS A 93 4.01 -24.39 -1.38
N ILE A 94 3.57 -23.14 -1.56
CA ILE A 94 4.48 -21.99 -1.75
C ILE A 94 5.38 -21.77 -0.53
N LEU A 95 4.82 -21.89 0.69
CA LEU A 95 5.59 -21.76 1.92
C LEU A 95 6.60 -22.88 2.10
N ASP A 96 6.20 -24.13 1.82
CA ASP A 96 7.07 -25.30 1.92
C ASP A 96 8.24 -25.20 0.92
N GLU A 97 7.96 -24.90 -0.35
CA GLU A 97 8.98 -24.67 -1.37
C GLU A 97 9.94 -23.53 -1.01
N GLY A 98 9.42 -22.45 -0.41
CA GLY A 98 10.22 -21.34 0.07
C GLY A 98 11.14 -21.76 1.23
N SER A 99 10.61 -22.53 2.18
CA SER A 99 11.35 -23.07 3.31
C SER A 99 12.46 -24.02 2.85
N GLU A 100 12.17 -24.95 1.94
CA GLU A 100 13.16 -25.87 1.39
C GLU A 100 14.31 -25.15 0.68
N LYS A 101 14.05 -24.06 -0.03
CA LYS A 101 15.08 -23.25 -0.69
C LYS A 101 16.00 -22.53 0.30
N ILE A 102 15.47 -22.08 1.43
CA ILE A 102 16.22 -21.31 2.42
C ILE A 102 16.90 -22.19 3.46
N ALA A 103 16.37 -23.37 3.75
CA ALA A 103 16.90 -24.27 4.77
C ALA A 103 18.41 -24.58 4.63
N PRO A 104 18.96 -24.87 3.44
CA PRO A 104 20.40 -25.12 3.30
C PRO A 104 21.26 -23.91 3.67
N LEU A 105 20.82 -22.70 3.31
CA LEU A 105 21.53 -21.47 3.63
C LEU A 105 21.50 -21.19 5.13
N ALA A 106 20.34 -21.33 5.76
CA ALA A 106 20.17 -21.16 7.20
C ALA A 106 21.01 -22.18 7.99
N GLN A 107 21.02 -23.45 7.57
CA GLN A 107 21.83 -24.51 8.19
C GLN A 107 23.33 -24.22 8.06
N LYS A 108 23.78 -23.76 6.90
CA LYS A 108 25.18 -23.37 6.70
C LYS A 108 25.57 -22.25 7.67
N THR A 109 24.80 -21.18 7.72
CA THR A 109 25.06 -20.06 8.63
C THR A 109 25.05 -20.50 10.09
N LEU A 110 24.08 -21.34 10.48
CA LEU A 110 23.99 -21.87 11.83
C LEU A 110 25.22 -22.70 12.19
N ARG A 111 25.70 -23.53 11.27
CA ARG A 111 26.94 -24.35 11.47
C ARG A 111 28.17 -23.45 11.69
N GLU A 112 28.33 -22.45 10.81
CA GLU A 112 29.45 -21.49 10.94
C GLU A 112 29.43 -20.72 12.26
N VAL A 113 28.22 -20.33 12.74
CA VAL A 113 28.08 -19.68 14.04
C VAL A 113 28.43 -20.63 15.17
N LYS A 114 27.92 -21.87 15.15
CA LYS A 114 28.23 -22.89 16.18
C LYS A 114 29.73 -23.21 16.27
N GLU A 115 30.40 -23.32 15.13
CA GLU A 115 31.85 -23.52 15.07
C GLU A 115 32.61 -22.35 15.71
N LYS A 116 32.25 -21.11 15.37
CA LYS A 116 32.88 -19.89 15.89
C LYS A 116 32.76 -19.71 17.40
N ILE A 117 31.62 -20.13 17.98
CA ILE A 117 31.35 -20.02 19.42
C ILE A 117 31.72 -21.29 20.21
N GLY A 118 32.32 -22.30 19.57
CA GLY A 118 32.73 -23.53 20.20
C GLY A 118 31.65 -24.52 20.57
N LEU A 119 30.47 -24.38 19.97
CA LEU A 119 29.37 -25.35 20.12
C LEU A 119 29.46 -26.43 19.03
N TYR A 120 30.21 -27.49 19.38
CA TYR A 120 30.19 -28.72 18.58
C TYR A 120 29.00 -29.57 18.99
N LEU A 121 28.11 -29.81 18.04
CA LEU A 121 27.05 -30.80 18.12
C LEU A 121 27.25 -31.83 17.02
#